data_f8a58ec0852cc80baf0b067e72ab21c4
#
_entry.id   f8a58ec0852cc80baf0b067e72ab21c4
#
_cell.length_a   1.000
_cell.length_b   1.000
_cell.length_c   1.000
_cell.angle_alpha   90.00
_cell.angle_beta   90.00
_cell.angle_gamma   90.00
#
_symmetry.space_group_name_H-M   'P 1'
#
loop_
_entity.id
_entity.type
_entity.pdbx_description
1 polymer ?
#
loop_
_entity_poly.entity_id
_entity_poly.type
_entity_poly.pdbx_seq_one_letter_code
_entity_poly.pdbx_strand_id
1 'polypeptide(L)'
;LKDRRKIGLARFIYALGIRQIGQANAQLLARHYGSLNMLIDALGKAAEEAGSEAYKTLVDIDGIGPGVAQDLLAFIGEQHNLDVIQDLLKKVDVEDFVLADTGGSLVSDKTVVFTGTLETMSRNEAKARAEALGAKVSGSVSAKTDIVVAGPGAGSKLKKAENLGVTVMREKEWLDYISQT
;
A
#
# COMPACT_ATOMS: atom_id res chain seq x y z
N LEU A 1 17.93 -23.59 -14.47
CA LEU A 1 17.82 -22.40 -15.36
C LEU A 1 16.41 -21.78 -15.39
N LYS A 2 15.34 -22.57 -15.24
CA LYS A 2 13.95 -22.03 -15.18
C LYS A 2 13.69 -21.22 -13.92
N ASP A 3 14.19 -21.63 -12.75
CA ASP A 3 13.95 -20.95 -11.48
C ASP A 3 14.60 -19.55 -11.38
N ARG A 4 15.65 -19.30 -12.17
CA ARG A 4 16.32 -17.97 -12.21
C ARG A 4 15.54 -16.91 -12.99
N ARG A 5 14.50 -17.28 -13.72
CA ARG A 5 13.65 -16.34 -14.47
C ARG A 5 12.46 -15.84 -13.67
N LYS A 6 12.18 -16.45 -12.52
CA LYS A 6 11.12 -15.99 -11.62
C LYS A 6 11.61 -14.86 -10.74
N ILE A 7 10.82 -13.81 -10.64
CA ILE A 7 11.11 -12.64 -9.81
C ILE A 7 9.83 -12.17 -9.12
N GLY A 8 9.88 -11.99 -7.81
CA GLY A 8 8.73 -11.44 -7.08
C GLY A 8 8.47 -9.99 -7.45
N LEU A 9 7.19 -9.59 -7.44
CA LEU A 9 6.72 -8.27 -7.88
C LEU A 9 7.49 -7.10 -7.24
N ALA A 10 7.68 -7.11 -5.93
CA ALA A 10 8.41 -6.03 -5.23
C ALA A 10 9.84 -5.87 -5.74
N ARG A 11 10.53 -6.98 -5.97
CA ARG A 11 11.89 -6.97 -6.49
C ARG A 11 11.96 -6.52 -7.94
N PHE A 12 10.95 -6.88 -8.74
CA PHE A 12 10.83 -6.41 -10.12
C PHE A 12 10.61 -4.90 -10.16
N ILE A 13 9.67 -4.35 -9.38
CA ILE A 13 9.42 -2.91 -9.29
C ILE A 13 10.70 -2.16 -8.88
N TYR A 14 11.42 -2.64 -7.87
CA TYR A 14 12.69 -2.06 -7.45
C TYR A 14 13.74 -2.07 -8.58
N ALA A 15 13.83 -3.19 -9.31
CA ALA A 15 14.79 -3.37 -10.40
C ALA A 15 14.53 -2.46 -11.62
N LEU A 16 13.32 -1.92 -11.78
CA LEU A 16 13.01 -0.94 -12.82
C LEU A 16 13.74 0.40 -12.64
N GLY A 17 14.31 0.66 -11.46
CA GLY A 17 15.11 1.86 -11.19
C GLY A 17 14.31 3.16 -11.21
N ILE A 18 13.01 3.12 -10.92
CA ILE A 18 12.16 4.31 -10.88
C ILE A 18 12.64 5.24 -9.77
N ARG A 19 12.75 6.53 -10.09
CA ARG A 19 13.18 7.54 -9.13
C ARG A 19 12.32 7.52 -7.87
N GLN A 20 12.94 7.66 -6.70
CA GLN A 20 12.32 7.60 -5.38
C GLN A 20 11.67 6.25 -5.00
N ILE A 21 11.75 5.25 -5.87
CA ILE A 21 11.28 3.90 -5.57
C ILE A 21 12.44 3.04 -5.10
N GLY A 22 12.69 3.07 -3.80
CA GLY A 22 13.57 2.12 -3.12
C GLY A 22 12.84 0.81 -2.78
N GLN A 23 13.54 -0.09 -2.08
CA GLN A 23 12.98 -1.39 -1.68
C GLN A 23 11.69 -1.26 -0.87
N ALA A 24 11.62 -0.29 0.07
CA ALA A 24 10.44 -0.07 0.91
C ALA A 24 9.21 0.33 0.08
N ASN A 25 9.36 1.31 -0.82
CA ASN A 25 8.26 1.78 -1.68
C ASN A 25 7.84 0.70 -2.68
N ALA A 26 8.79 -0.05 -3.24
CA ALA A 26 8.50 -1.19 -4.11
C ALA A 26 7.67 -2.27 -3.38
N GLN A 27 7.99 -2.55 -2.13
CA GLN A 27 7.24 -3.47 -1.28
C GLN A 27 5.82 -2.98 -1.00
N LEU A 28 5.65 -1.69 -0.70
CA LEU A 28 4.33 -1.06 -0.49
C LEU A 28 3.45 -1.16 -1.73
N LEU A 29 4.01 -0.84 -2.91
CA LEU A 29 3.30 -0.93 -4.18
C LEU A 29 2.90 -2.37 -4.51
N ALA A 30 3.83 -3.32 -4.35
CA ALA A 30 3.56 -4.73 -4.59
C ALA A 30 2.45 -5.27 -3.68
N ARG A 31 2.49 -4.91 -2.40
CA ARG A 31 1.47 -5.29 -1.41
C ARG A 31 0.11 -4.69 -1.74
N HIS A 32 0.08 -3.42 -2.14
CA HIS A 32 -1.17 -2.70 -2.37
C HIS A 32 -1.88 -3.19 -3.65
N TYR A 33 -1.13 -3.38 -4.73
CA TYR A 33 -1.70 -3.74 -6.04
C TYR A 33 -1.73 -5.25 -6.30
N GLY A 34 -0.91 -6.03 -5.62
CA GLY A 34 -0.89 -7.49 -5.72
C GLY A 34 -0.22 -8.04 -6.98
N SER A 35 -0.49 -7.50 -8.16
CA SER A 35 0.10 -7.94 -9.44
C SER A 35 0.64 -6.78 -10.26
N LEU A 36 1.56 -7.10 -11.18
CA LEU A 36 2.14 -6.10 -12.09
C LEU A 36 1.07 -5.48 -13.00
N ASN A 37 0.14 -6.28 -13.49
CA ASN A 37 -0.92 -5.81 -14.37
C ASN A 37 -1.84 -4.80 -13.65
N MET A 38 -2.22 -5.09 -12.41
CA MET A 38 -3.04 -4.17 -11.61
C MET A 38 -2.29 -2.87 -11.30
N LEU A 39 -1.00 -2.94 -11.03
CA LEU A 39 -0.17 -1.76 -10.82
C LEU A 39 -0.12 -0.88 -12.08
N ILE A 40 0.21 -1.45 -13.24
CA ILE A 40 0.31 -0.71 -14.50
C ILE A 40 -1.05 -0.10 -14.89
N ASP A 41 -2.14 -0.85 -14.77
CA ASP A 41 -3.49 -0.36 -15.08
C ASP A 41 -3.89 0.81 -14.13
N ALA A 42 -3.63 0.68 -12.84
CA ALA A 42 -3.91 1.74 -11.87
C ALA A 42 -3.07 3.01 -12.12
N LEU A 43 -1.78 2.86 -12.43
CA LEU A 43 -0.91 3.99 -12.75
C LEU A 43 -1.31 4.65 -14.08
N GLY A 44 -1.71 3.87 -15.09
CA GLY A 44 -2.25 4.38 -16.35
C GLY A 44 -3.48 5.26 -16.11
N LYS A 45 -4.46 4.76 -15.36
CA LYS A 45 -5.68 5.51 -14.99
C LYS A 45 -5.37 6.76 -14.16
N ALA A 46 -4.39 6.68 -13.26
CA ALA A 46 -3.96 7.84 -12.48
C ALA A 46 -3.26 8.91 -13.31
N ALA A 47 -2.60 8.52 -14.41
CA ALA A 47 -1.92 9.44 -15.34
C ALA A 47 -2.90 10.14 -16.28
N GLU A 48 -4.03 9.52 -16.65
CA GLU A 48 -5.01 10.07 -17.57
C GLU A 48 -5.73 11.31 -17.00
N GLU A 49 -5.98 11.34 -15.68
CA GLU A 49 -6.71 12.42 -15.03
C GLU A 49 -6.09 12.75 -13.66
N ALA A 50 -5.56 13.98 -13.56
CA ALA A 50 -5.06 14.51 -12.30
C ALA A 50 -6.20 14.60 -11.27
N GLY A 51 -6.01 13.98 -10.10
CA GLY A 51 -7.01 13.94 -9.04
C GLY A 51 -8.08 12.85 -9.20
N SER A 52 -7.92 11.95 -10.17
CA SER A 52 -8.76 10.74 -10.30
C SER A 52 -8.75 9.88 -9.01
N GLU A 53 -9.73 8.99 -8.87
CA GLU A 53 -9.74 8.04 -7.75
C GLU A 53 -8.50 7.14 -7.73
N ALA A 54 -7.98 6.80 -8.92
CA ALA A 54 -6.72 6.03 -9.03
C ALA A 54 -5.53 6.83 -8.48
N TYR A 55 -5.44 8.13 -8.80
CA TYR A 55 -4.40 9.01 -8.25
C TYR A 55 -4.53 9.16 -6.73
N LYS A 56 -5.75 9.41 -6.23
CA LYS A 56 -6.02 9.53 -4.79
C LYS A 56 -5.65 8.25 -4.05
N THR A 57 -6.00 7.09 -4.61
CA THR A 57 -5.64 5.78 -4.05
C THR A 57 -4.13 5.62 -3.97
N LEU A 58 -3.39 6.02 -5.01
CA LEU A 58 -1.93 5.93 -5.05
C LEU A 58 -1.27 6.79 -3.96
N VAL A 59 -1.65 8.07 -3.84
CA VAL A 59 -1.06 8.98 -2.85
C VAL A 59 -1.54 8.72 -1.42
N ASP A 60 -2.60 7.94 -1.26
CA ASP A 60 -3.14 7.55 0.03
C ASP A 60 -2.40 6.36 0.65
N ILE A 61 -1.61 5.64 -0.15
CA ILE A 61 -0.69 4.61 0.38
C ILE A 61 0.32 5.29 1.30
N ASP A 62 0.34 4.89 2.56
CA ASP A 62 1.28 5.48 3.53
C ASP A 62 2.72 5.18 3.13
N GLY A 63 3.49 6.23 2.90
CA GLY A 63 4.86 6.16 2.33
C GLY A 63 4.94 6.56 0.85
N ILE A 64 3.82 6.63 0.13
CA ILE A 64 3.76 7.10 -1.26
C ILE A 64 3.16 8.52 -1.26
N GLY A 65 3.99 9.52 -1.16
CA GLY A 65 3.56 10.91 -1.25
C GLY A 65 3.37 11.40 -2.70
N PRO A 66 2.86 12.63 -2.89
CA PRO A 66 2.65 13.21 -4.23
C PRO A 66 3.91 13.24 -5.10
N GLY A 67 5.09 13.45 -4.52
CA GLY A 67 6.36 13.45 -5.26
C GLY A 67 6.72 12.08 -5.81
N VAL A 68 6.55 11.04 -5.00
CA VAL A 68 6.77 9.64 -5.42
C VAL A 68 5.74 9.24 -6.49
N ALA A 69 4.48 9.61 -6.29
CA ALA A 69 3.42 9.38 -7.27
C ALA A 69 3.75 10.04 -8.61
N GLN A 70 4.21 11.27 -8.60
CA GLN A 70 4.60 12.00 -9.82
C GLN A 70 5.72 11.28 -10.59
N ASP A 71 6.75 10.79 -9.90
CA ASP A 71 7.84 10.04 -10.53
C ASP A 71 7.36 8.70 -11.11
N LEU A 72 6.44 8.01 -10.44
CA LEU A 72 5.80 6.80 -10.95
C LEU A 72 4.99 7.07 -12.22
N LEU A 73 4.15 8.12 -12.21
CA LEU A 73 3.31 8.48 -13.35
C LEU A 73 4.15 8.95 -14.54
N ALA A 74 5.21 9.72 -14.28
CA ALA A 74 6.16 10.13 -15.33
C ALA A 74 6.84 8.91 -15.97
N PHE A 75 7.24 7.92 -15.16
CA PHE A 75 7.86 6.68 -15.66
C PHE A 75 6.91 5.88 -16.56
N ILE A 76 5.65 5.70 -16.16
CA ILE A 76 4.64 4.96 -16.94
C ILE A 76 4.16 5.76 -18.15
N GLY A 77 4.19 7.08 -18.10
CA GLY A 77 3.85 7.94 -19.23
C GLY A 77 4.82 7.87 -20.41
N GLU A 78 6.03 7.37 -20.18
CA GLU A 78 7.05 7.19 -21.22
C GLU A 78 6.87 5.86 -21.94
N GLN A 79 6.49 5.89 -23.22
CA GLN A 79 6.26 4.67 -24.04
C GLN A 79 7.48 3.74 -24.04
N HIS A 80 8.69 4.31 -24.09
CA HIS A 80 9.93 3.53 -24.04
C HIS A 80 10.02 2.64 -22.78
N ASN A 81 9.60 3.16 -21.64
CA ASN A 81 9.62 2.39 -20.38
C ASN A 81 8.61 1.22 -20.41
N LEU A 82 7.43 1.44 -21.00
CA LEU A 82 6.45 0.37 -21.20
C LEU A 82 6.97 -0.72 -22.12
N ASP A 83 7.64 -0.34 -23.19
CA ASP A 83 8.26 -1.28 -24.14
C ASP A 83 9.36 -2.11 -23.45
N VAL A 84 10.19 -1.48 -22.62
CA VAL A 84 11.20 -2.17 -21.80
C VAL A 84 10.55 -3.18 -20.84
N ILE A 85 9.48 -2.79 -20.15
CA ILE A 85 8.74 -3.70 -19.28
C ILE A 85 8.23 -4.90 -20.07
N GLN A 86 7.62 -4.68 -21.24
CA GLN A 86 7.12 -5.76 -22.09
C GLN A 86 8.24 -6.70 -22.54
N ASP A 87 9.40 -6.17 -22.92
CA ASP A 87 10.55 -6.98 -23.32
C ASP A 87 11.14 -7.78 -22.15
N LEU A 88 11.13 -7.21 -20.94
CA LEU A 88 11.52 -7.94 -19.72
C LEU A 88 10.55 -9.10 -19.43
N LEU A 89 9.25 -8.89 -19.60
CA LEU A 89 8.23 -9.90 -19.35
C LEU A 89 8.31 -11.08 -20.33
N LYS A 90 8.96 -10.93 -21.48
CA LYS A 90 9.29 -12.05 -22.39
C LYS A 90 10.41 -12.95 -21.84
N LYS A 91 11.21 -12.44 -20.89
CA LYS A 91 12.43 -13.10 -20.37
C LYS A 91 12.30 -13.52 -18.92
N VAL A 92 11.47 -12.84 -18.12
CA VAL A 92 11.26 -13.11 -16.70
C VAL A 92 9.78 -13.30 -16.42
N ASP A 93 9.49 -14.18 -15.47
CA ASP A 93 8.16 -14.44 -14.95
C ASP A 93 8.02 -13.66 -13.62
N VAL A 94 7.17 -12.64 -13.62
CA VAL A 94 6.93 -11.80 -12.44
C VAL A 94 5.84 -12.46 -11.62
N GLU A 95 6.22 -12.98 -10.45
CA GLU A 95 5.28 -13.60 -9.52
C GLU A 95 4.52 -12.53 -8.75
N ASP A 96 3.20 -12.70 -8.67
CA ASP A 96 2.32 -11.83 -7.90
C ASP A 96 2.76 -11.78 -6.44
N PHE A 97 2.48 -10.65 -5.80
CA PHE A 97 2.75 -10.49 -4.39
C PHE A 97 1.69 -11.26 -3.59
N VAL A 98 2.12 -12.36 -3.02
CA VAL A 98 1.31 -13.14 -2.07
C VAL A 98 1.74 -12.73 -0.67
N LEU A 99 0.81 -12.20 0.13
CA LEU A 99 1.03 -12.09 1.56
C LEU A 99 1.34 -13.51 2.08
N ALA A 100 2.42 -13.65 2.84
CA ALA A 100 2.64 -14.89 3.57
C ALA A 100 1.34 -15.23 4.29
N ASP A 101 0.92 -16.49 4.20
CA ASP A 101 -0.32 -16.97 4.81
C ASP A 101 -0.32 -16.55 6.30
N THR A 102 -1.04 -15.49 6.60
CA THR A 102 -1.10 -14.91 7.95
C THR A 102 -2.13 -15.63 8.80
N GLY A 103 -2.49 -16.87 8.41
CA GLY A 103 -3.33 -17.75 9.21
C GLY A 103 -4.74 -17.22 9.48
N GLY A 104 -5.27 -16.37 8.60
CA GLY A 104 -6.63 -15.85 8.72
C GLY A 104 -6.76 -14.68 9.72
N SER A 105 -5.74 -13.82 9.81
CA SER A 105 -5.82 -12.61 10.62
C SER A 105 -7.09 -11.81 10.36
N LEU A 106 -7.73 -11.35 11.43
CA LEU A 106 -8.95 -10.53 11.39
C LEU A 106 -8.79 -9.22 10.62
N VAL A 107 -7.54 -8.79 10.40
CA VAL A 107 -7.20 -7.55 9.69
C VAL A 107 -6.64 -7.78 8.29
N SER A 108 -6.56 -9.03 7.84
CA SER A 108 -6.11 -9.35 6.48
C SER A 108 -6.98 -8.63 5.45
N ASP A 109 -6.34 -7.99 4.47
CA ASP A 109 -6.95 -7.17 3.42
C ASP A 109 -7.72 -5.92 3.88
N LYS A 110 -7.82 -5.66 5.18
CA LYS A 110 -8.46 -4.45 5.70
C LYS A 110 -7.56 -3.23 5.56
N THR A 111 -8.17 -2.09 5.26
CA THR A 111 -7.49 -0.79 5.23
C THR A 111 -7.55 -0.16 6.61
N VAL A 112 -6.37 0.06 7.21
CA VAL A 112 -6.21 0.58 8.58
C VAL A 112 -5.53 1.95 8.54
N VAL A 113 -6.05 2.89 9.31
CA VAL A 113 -5.47 4.23 9.51
C VAL A 113 -5.11 4.42 10.97
N PHE A 114 -3.89 4.82 11.25
CA PHE A 114 -3.45 5.21 12.60
C PHE A 114 -3.44 6.73 12.74
N THR A 115 -4.06 7.25 13.80
CA THR A 115 -4.14 8.69 14.08
C THR A 115 -3.94 8.99 15.56
N GLY A 116 -3.46 10.19 15.87
CA GLY A 116 -3.11 10.55 17.23
C GLY A 116 -1.77 9.93 17.69
N THR A 117 -1.49 10.03 18.97
CA THR A 117 -0.30 9.45 19.61
C THR A 117 -0.67 8.10 20.20
N LEU A 118 0.07 7.05 19.85
CA LEU A 118 -0.08 5.75 20.47
C LEU A 118 0.73 5.72 21.77
N GLU A 119 0.23 5.02 22.79
CA GLU A 119 0.80 5.06 24.14
C GLU A 119 1.80 3.94 24.40
N THR A 120 1.57 2.76 23.80
CA THR A 120 2.38 1.55 24.06
C THR A 120 3.37 1.22 22.96
N MET A 121 3.22 1.81 21.77
CA MET A 121 4.13 1.59 20.65
C MET A 121 4.23 2.84 19.77
N SER A 122 5.31 2.92 18.99
CA SER A 122 5.42 3.95 17.97
C SER A 122 4.43 3.70 16.83
N ARG A 123 4.08 4.76 16.09
CA ARG A 123 3.23 4.65 14.90
C ARG A 123 3.82 3.70 13.85
N ASN A 124 5.15 3.71 13.70
CA ASN A 124 5.85 2.83 12.76
C ASN A 124 5.76 1.36 13.16
N GLU A 125 5.84 1.07 14.46
CA GLU A 125 5.63 -0.29 14.97
C GLU A 125 4.20 -0.77 14.77
N ALA A 126 3.21 0.09 15.04
CA ALA A 126 1.80 -0.22 14.81
C ALA A 126 1.52 -0.54 13.34
N LYS A 127 2.07 0.27 12.44
CA LYS A 127 1.99 0.03 10.99
C LYS A 127 2.64 -1.29 10.59
N ALA A 128 3.87 -1.53 11.03
CA ALA A 128 4.58 -2.75 10.73
C ALA A 128 3.82 -4.00 11.22
N ARG A 129 3.21 -3.95 12.41
CA ARG A 129 2.37 -5.04 12.93
C ARG A 129 1.12 -5.26 12.08
N ALA A 130 0.40 -4.19 11.73
CA ALA A 130 -0.78 -4.27 10.86
C ALA A 130 -0.44 -4.89 9.51
N GLU A 131 0.65 -4.43 8.90
CA GLU A 131 1.15 -4.93 7.62
C GLU A 131 1.61 -6.39 7.69
N ALA A 132 2.27 -6.79 8.77
CA ALA A 132 2.67 -8.18 9.00
C ALA A 132 1.45 -9.13 9.11
N LEU A 133 0.32 -8.63 9.57
CA LEU A 133 -0.96 -9.34 9.65
C LEU A 133 -1.81 -9.23 8.37
N GLY A 134 -1.26 -8.68 7.31
CA GLY A 134 -1.93 -8.59 6.01
C GLY A 134 -2.81 -7.36 5.80
N ALA A 135 -2.82 -6.41 6.73
CA ALA A 135 -3.56 -5.16 6.55
C ALA A 135 -2.87 -4.21 5.57
N LYS A 136 -3.66 -3.35 4.92
CA LYS A 136 -3.19 -2.22 4.12
C LYS A 136 -3.21 -0.98 5.00
N VAL A 137 -2.09 -0.28 5.12
CA VAL A 137 -2.01 0.93 5.94
C VAL A 137 -2.16 2.16 5.05
N SER A 138 -3.12 3.03 5.41
CA SER A 138 -3.39 4.28 4.69
C SER A 138 -3.05 5.50 5.56
N GLY A 139 -2.62 6.57 4.91
CA GLY A 139 -2.31 7.86 5.54
C GLY A 139 -3.55 8.72 5.80
N SER A 140 -4.67 8.47 5.12
CA SER A 140 -5.89 9.25 5.24
C SER A 140 -7.13 8.37 5.45
N VAL A 141 -8.20 8.98 5.99
CA VAL A 141 -9.50 8.31 6.19
C VAL A 141 -10.39 8.57 4.99
N SER A 142 -10.92 7.50 4.42
CA SER A 142 -11.84 7.55 3.27
C SER A 142 -12.96 6.50 3.43
N ALA A 143 -13.90 6.47 2.49
CA ALA A 143 -14.93 5.44 2.44
C ALA A 143 -14.39 4.01 2.26
N LYS A 144 -13.10 3.88 1.86
CA LYS A 144 -12.40 2.59 1.72
C LYS A 144 -11.66 2.18 3.01
N THR A 145 -11.69 3.01 4.06
CA THR A 145 -11.06 2.70 5.34
C THR A 145 -11.97 1.78 6.15
N ASP A 146 -11.44 0.67 6.60
CA ASP A 146 -12.18 -0.30 7.42
C ASP A 146 -12.04 0.00 8.92
N ILE A 147 -10.83 0.36 9.35
CA ILE A 147 -10.52 0.56 10.77
C ILE A 147 -9.67 1.83 10.94
N VAL A 148 -10.04 2.63 11.93
CA VAL A 148 -9.22 3.75 12.41
C VAL A 148 -8.79 3.47 13.84
N VAL A 149 -7.48 3.39 14.06
CA VAL A 149 -6.90 3.27 15.39
C VAL A 149 -6.55 4.67 15.88
N ALA A 150 -7.28 5.13 16.87
CA ALA A 150 -7.18 6.49 17.41
C ALA A 150 -6.54 6.52 18.79
N GLY A 151 -5.38 7.16 18.88
CA GLY A 151 -4.75 7.56 20.13
C GLY A 151 -5.14 8.98 20.58
N PRO A 152 -4.63 9.45 21.73
CA PRO A 152 -4.77 10.83 22.17
C PRO A 152 -4.38 11.83 21.07
N GLY A 153 -5.17 12.89 20.90
CA GLY A 153 -4.94 13.93 19.91
C GLY A 153 -5.32 13.55 18.47
N ALA A 154 -6.18 12.58 18.29
CA ALA A 154 -6.57 12.05 16.98
C ALA A 154 -7.36 13.00 16.05
N GLY A 155 -7.68 14.21 16.47
CA GLY A 155 -8.13 15.36 15.67
C GLY A 155 -9.11 15.10 14.54
N SER A 156 -8.85 15.70 13.37
CA SER A 156 -9.74 15.70 12.21
C SER A 156 -9.97 14.32 11.57
N LYS A 157 -9.00 13.42 11.64
CA LYS A 157 -9.13 12.06 11.10
C LYS A 157 -10.15 11.23 11.86
N LEU A 158 -10.22 11.39 13.19
CA LEU A 158 -11.21 10.74 14.03
C LEU A 158 -12.64 11.22 13.65
N LYS A 159 -12.85 12.54 13.58
CA LYS A 159 -14.14 13.10 13.17
C LYS A 159 -14.57 12.62 11.79
N LYS A 160 -13.63 12.53 10.86
CA LYS A 160 -13.90 12.02 9.51
C LYS A 160 -14.30 10.54 9.52
N ALA A 161 -13.66 9.73 10.35
CA ALA A 161 -14.01 8.32 10.52
C ALA A 161 -15.44 8.15 11.07
N GLU A 162 -15.79 8.92 12.10
CA GLU A 162 -17.12 8.93 12.69
C GLU A 162 -18.19 9.33 11.67
N ASN A 163 -17.94 10.39 10.88
CA ASN A 163 -18.86 10.85 9.83
C ASN A 163 -19.05 9.83 8.70
N LEU A 164 -18.05 9.01 8.41
CA LEU A 164 -18.11 7.96 7.39
C LEU A 164 -18.60 6.62 7.92
N GLY A 165 -18.87 6.51 9.24
CA GLY A 165 -19.28 5.25 9.86
C GLY A 165 -18.18 4.17 9.88
N VAL A 166 -16.91 4.58 9.80
CA VAL A 166 -15.76 3.68 9.87
C VAL A 166 -15.58 3.18 11.30
N THR A 167 -15.22 1.91 11.46
CA THR A 167 -14.91 1.35 12.78
C THR A 167 -13.73 2.06 13.43
N VAL A 168 -13.97 2.66 14.59
CA VAL A 168 -12.93 3.34 15.39
C VAL A 168 -12.58 2.47 16.58
N MET A 169 -11.28 2.25 16.79
CA MET A 169 -10.72 1.51 17.92
C MET A 169 -9.68 2.36 18.65
N ARG A 170 -9.60 2.22 19.95
CA ARG A 170 -8.44 2.70 20.73
C ARG A 170 -7.27 1.73 20.61
N GLU A 171 -6.06 2.18 20.94
CA GLU A 171 -4.86 1.35 20.85
C GLU A 171 -5.00 0.01 21.59
N LYS A 172 -5.57 0.00 22.79
CA LYS A 172 -5.81 -1.22 23.57
C LYS A 172 -6.78 -2.17 22.85
N GLU A 173 -7.89 -1.64 22.33
CA GLU A 173 -8.87 -2.44 21.58
C GLU A 173 -8.27 -3.03 20.31
N TRP A 174 -7.42 -2.26 19.63
CA TRP A 174 -6.65 -2.72 18.47
C TRP A 174 -5.72 -3.87 18.83
N LEU A 175 -4.96 -3.75 19.92
CA LEU A 175 -4.05 -4.80 20.38
C LEU A 175 -4.80 -6.08 20.74
N ASP A 176 -5.92 -5.96 21.46
CA ASP A 176 -6.78 -7.08 21.80
C ASP A 176 -7.36 -7.72 20.52
N TYR A 177 -7.79 -6.92 19.55
CA TYR A 177 -8.34 -7.37 18.27
C TYR A 177 -7.35 -8.17 17.44
N ILE A 178 -6.11 -7.71 17.32
CA ILE A 178 -5.06 -8.41 16.54
C ILE A 178 -4.45 -9.60 17.29
N SER A 179 -4.64 -9.69 18.60
CA SER A 179 -4.16 -10.84 19.42
C SER A 179 -5.09 -12.04 19.40
N GLN A 180 -6.30 -11.90 18.86
CA GLN A 180 -7.29 -12.97 18.72
C GLN A 180 -7.06 -13.86 17.48
N THR A 181 -5.90 -13.69 16.85
CA THR A 181 -5.54 -14.39 15.60
C THR A 181 -4.70 -15.62 15.87
#